data_e488141527b35a1635a4676e6013aea6
#
_entry.id   e488141527b35a1635a4676e6013aea6
#
_cell.length_a   1.000
_cell.length_b   1.000
_cell.length_c   1.000
_cell.angle_alpha   90.00
_cell.angle_beta   90.00
_cell.angle_gamma   90.00
#
_symmetry.space_group_name_H-M   'P 1'
#
loop_
_entity.id
_entity.type
_entity.pdbx_description
1 polymer ?
#
loop_
_entity_poly.entity_id
_entity_poly.type
_entity_poly.pdbx_seq_one_letter_code
_entity_poly.pdbx_strand_id
1 'polypeptide(L)'
;MPDSTIEPGFCQCGCGGETGVWEANHVARGRVKGQPKRFMPGHRKTVPFEQRFWEKVDKRGPDDCWEWKAGKFSTGYGAIQRSGKACKAHRIALELSMGGPLPEGKIVCHSCDNPPCCNPNHLWLGTPADNNADMLAKGRGRVLKGEDSPMAKISEADVIEMRRAYPGKTLAALGEAYGISEAAVHLIVTRQNWAHVRSPDDTAELEAA
;
A
#
# COMPACT_ATOMS: atom_id res chain seq x y z
N MET A 1 30.32 -18.00 -2.14
CA MET A 1 29.58 -18.71 -3.21
C MET A 1 30.58 -18.96 -4.32
N PRO A 2 30.80 -20.21 -4.77
CA PRO A 2 31.72 -20.47 -5.86
C PRO A 2 31.20 -19.81 -7.13
N ASP A 3 32.05 -19.03 -7.74
CA ASP A 3 31.85 -18.44 -9.07
C ASP A 3 31.83 -19.59 -10.08
N SER A 4 30.64 -20.08 -10.43
CA SER A 4 30.50 -21.10 -11.46
C SER A 4 30.74 -20.43 -12.82
N THR A 5 32.02 -20.35 -13.21
CA THR A 5 32.41 -19.93 -14.55
C THR A 5 31.91 -20.96 -15.55
N ILE A 6 30.88 -20.62 -16.28
CA ILE A 6 30.36 -21.42 -17.39
C ILE A 6 31.43 -21.45 -18.48
N GLU A 7 31.81 -22.66 -18.95
CA GLU A 7 32.83 -22.83 -19.97
C GLU A 7 32.51 -22.05 -21.27
N PRO A 8 33.56 -21.52 -21.96
CA PRO A 8 33.39 -20.93 -23.27
C PRO A 8 32.79 -21.95 -24.28
N GLY A 9 31.83 -21.51 -25.08
CA GLY A 9 31.10 -22.40 -25.99
C GLY A 9 29.69 -22.74 -25.46
N PHE A 10 29.41 -22.51 -24.18
CA PHE A 10 28.08 -22.61 -23.63
C PHE A 10 27.47 -21.23 -23.32
N CYS A 11 26.17 -21.15 -23.39
CA CYS A 11 25.46 -19.91 -23.17
C CYS A 11 25.63 -19.42 -21.72
N GLN A 12 26.23 -18.23 -21.56
CA GLN A 12 26.54 -17.64 -20.26
C GLN A 12 25.30 -17.21 -19.47
N CYS A 13 24.08 -17.50 -19.98
CA CYS A 13 22.83 -17.33 -19.21
C CYS A 13 22.54 -18.52 -18.27
N GLY A 14 23.29 -19.62 -18.37
CA GLY A 14 23.10 -20.82 -17.55
C GLY A 14 22.06 -21.81 -18.09
N CYS A 15 21.58 -21.64 -19.33
CA CYS A 15 20.57 -22.55 -19.91
C CYS A 15 21.16 -23.89 -20.42
N GLY A 16 22.50 -24.05 -20.39
CA GLY A 16 23.18 -25.24 -20.89
C GLY A 16 23.28 -25.37 -22.42
N GLY A 17 22.70 -24.43 -23.18
CA GLY A 17 22.74 -24.46 -24.64
C GLY A 17 24.11 -24.03 -25.19
N GLU A 18 24.58 -24.72 -26.26
CA GLU A 18 25.83 -24.36 -26.95
C GLU A 18 25.67 -23.07 -27.73
N THR A 19 26.72 -22.23 -27.72
CA THR A 19 26.76 -21.00 -28.48
C THR A 19 27.54 -21.19 -29.79
N GLY A 20 27.06 -20.63 -30.91
CA GLY A 20 27.84 -20.60 -32.13
C GLY A 20 29.06 -19.67 -32.00
N VAL A 21 29.95 -19.71 -32.99
CA VAL A 21 31.14 -18.83 -33.09
C VAL A 21 30.85 -17.57 -33.89
N TRP A 22 31.71 -16.55 -33.73
CA TRP A 22 31.66 -15.35 -34.56
C TRP A 22 32.19 -15.65 -35.96
N GLU A 23 31.43 -15.29 -36.97
CA GLU A 23 31.80 -15.53 -38.39
C GLU A 23 32.74 -14.43 -38.93
N ALA A 24 32.78 -13.28 -38.30
CA ALA A 24 33.62 -12.15 -38.71
C ALA A 24 34.17 -11.40 -37.48
N ASN A 25 35.28 -10.69 -37.69
CA ASN A 25 35.83 -9.77 -36.69
C ASN A 25 35.01 -8.49 -36.60
N HIS A 26 34.83 -7.98 -35.37
CA HIS A 26 34.24 -6.67 -35.13
C HIS A 26 34.97 -6.00 -33.97
N VAL A 27 36.07 -5.31 -34.26
CA VAL A 27 37.00 -4.76 -33.26
C VAL A 27 36.29 -3.86 -32.24
N ALA A 28 35.45 -2.93 -32.67
CA ALA A 28 34.71 -2.02 -31.78
C ALA A 28 33.75 -2.73 -30.79
N ARG A 29 33.43 -4.01 -31.02
CA ARG A 29 32.57 -4.84 -30.17
C ARG A 29 33.33 -6.00 -29.54
N GLY A 30 34.64 -6.04 -29.63
CA GLY A 30 35.48 -7.10 -29.08
C GLY A 30 35.16 -8.50 -29.62
N ARG A 31 34.68 -8.62 -30.88
CA ARG A 31 34.34 -9.90 -31.49
C ARG A 31 35.48 -10.35 -32.39
N VAL A 32 35.92 -11.59 -32.18
CA VAL A 32 36.98 -12.23 -32.97
C VAL A 32 36.39 -13.42 -33.70
N LYS A 33 36.66 -13.52 -35.02
CA LYS A 33 36.21 -14.67 -35.83
C LYS A 33 36.70 -15.99 -35.20
N GLY A 34 35.82 -16.97 -35.13
CA GLY A 34 36.11 -18.29 -34.57
C GLY A 34 35.99 -18.37 -33.06
N GLN A 35 35.91 -17.25 -32.33
CA GLN A 35 35.63 -17.30 -30.88
C GLN A 35 34.17 -17.57 -30.59
N PRO A 36 33.87 -18.32 -29.51
CA PRO A 36 32.47 -18.59 -29.08
C PRO A 36 31.72 -17.29 -28.77
N LYS A 37 30.46 -17.24 -29.14
CA LYS A 37 29.54 -16.19 -28.67
C LYS A 37 29.24 -16.44 -27.20
N ARG A 38 29.04 -15.36 -26.44
CA ARG A 38 28.71 -15.48 -25.00
C ARG A 38 27.27 -15.95 -24.76
N PHE A 39 26.38 -15.73 -25.71
CA PHE A 39 24.96 -16.03 -25.59
C PHE A 39 24.41 -16.57 -26.91
N MET A 40 23.47 -17.50 -26.83
CA MET A 40 22.65 -17.90 -27.97
C MET A 40 21.81 -16.72 -28.49
N PRO A 41 21.33 -16.76 -29.74
CA PRO A 41 20.38 -15.77 -30.25
C PRO A 41 19.17 -15.65 -29.31
N GLY A 42 18.82 -14.41 -28.94
CA GLY A 42 17.74 -14.13 -27.99
C GLY A 42 18.08 -14.32 -26.49
N HIS A 43 19.18 -15.05 -26.19
CA HIS A 43 19.64 -15.21 -24.82
C HIS A 43 20.60 -14.07 -24.46
N ARG A 44 20.30 -13.39 -23.37
CA ARG A 44 21.22 -12.43 -22.71
C ARG A 44 21.50 -12.95 -21.32
N LYS A 45 22.54 -12.45 -20.65
CA LYS A 45 22.73 -12.70 -19.22
C LYS A 45 21.53 -12.10 -18.48
N THR A 46 20.50 -12.87 -18.35
CA THR A 46 19.32 -12.50 -17.56
C THR A 46 19.64 -12.85 -16.12
N VAL A 47 20.11 -11.87 -15.38
CA VAL A 47 20.15 -12.00 -13.92
C VAL A 47 18.76 -12.44 -13.48
N PRO A 48 18.61 -13.50 -12.68
CA PRO A 48 17.32 -13.98 -12.19
C PRO A 48 16.49 -12.83 -11.62
N PHE A 49 15.18 -12.88 -11.82
CA PHE A 49 14.30 -11.79 -11.38
C PHE A 49 14.46 -11.50 -9.88
N GLU A 50 14.58 -12.53 -9.07
CA GLU A 50 14.78 -12.43 -7.64
C GLU A 50 16.07 -11.68 -7.28
N GLN A 51 17.20 -12.01 -7.93
CA GLN A 51 18.45 -11.29 -7.71
C GLN A 51 18.33 -9.81 -8.10
N ARG A 52 17.77 -9.51 -9.28
CA ARG A 52 17.52 -8.12 -9.73
C ARG A 52 16.56 -7.36 -8.82
N PHE A 53 15.66 -8.06 -8.15
CA PHE A 53 14.76 -7.49 -7.17
C PHE A 53 15.53 -7.07 -5.91
N TRP A 54 16.27 -8.02 -5.32
CA TRP A 54 16.97 -7.78 -4.06
C TRP A 54 18.15 -6.80 -4.18
N GLU A 55 18.76 -6.66 -5.37
CA GLU A 55 19.77 -5.63 -5.66
C GLU A 55 19.23 -4.20 -5.53
N LYS A 56 17.89 -4.01 -5.57
CA LYS A 56 17.22 -2.72 -5.43
C LYS A 56 16.69 -2.46 -4.02
N VAL A 57 16.92 -3.38 -3.11
CA VAL A 57 16.47 -3.29 -1.72
C VAL A 57 17.68 -3.04 -0.82
N ASP A 58 17.64 -1.98 -0.05
CA ASP A 58 18.62 -1.70 1.01
C ASP A 58 18.29 -2.57 2.21
N LYS A 59 18.86 -3.78 2.23
CA LYS A 59 18.67 -4.74 3.32
C LYS A 59 19.50 -4.32 4.53
N ARG A 60 18.87 -4.31 5.69
CA ARG A 60 19.46 -3.99 6.99
C ARG A 60 19.22 -5.11 7.98
N GLY A 61 19.23 -4.82 9.26
CA GLY A 61 18.89 -5.77 10.31
C GLY A 61 17.47 -6.36 10.15
N PRO A 62 17.18 -7.47 10.82
CA PRO A 62 15.90 -8.18 10.68
C PRO A 62 14.68 -7.33 11.09
N ASP A 63 14.87 -6.43 12.04
CA ASP A 63 13.83 -5.55 12.58
C ASP A 63 13.86 -4.14 11.96
N ASP A 64 14.78 -3.90 11.00
CA ASP A 64 14.87 -2.64 10.29
C ASP A 64 14.00 -2.63 9.03
N CYS A 65 13.57 -1.44 8.60
CA CYS A 65 12.95 -1.29 7.29
C CYS A 65 13.99 -1.51 6.18
N TRP A 66 13.69 -2.44 5.27
CA TRP A 66 14.49 -2.66 4.06
C TRP A 66 13.93 -1.81 2.92
N GLU A 67 14.54 -0.68 2.67
CA GLU A 67 13.97 0.31 1.75
C GLU A 67 14.22 -0.02 0.28
N TRP A 68 13.18 0.12 -0.52
CA TRP A 68 13.26 0.09 -1.97
C TRP A 68 13.99 1.33 -2.52
N LYS A 69 15.09 1.15 -3.23
CA LYS A 69 15.96 2.23 -3.77
C LYS A 69 15.70 2.58 -5.24
N ALA A 70 14.80 1.89 -5.92
CA ALA A 70 14.46 2.21 -7.32
C ALA A 70 13.17 3.04 -7.43
N GLY A 71 12.59 3.11 -8.62
CA GLY A 71 11.38 3.90 -8.89
C GLY A 71 10.23 3.57 -7.97
N LYS A 72 9.41 4.57 -7.64
CA LYS A 72 8.23 4.47 -6.75
C LYS A 72 6.97 4.94 -7.48
N PHE A 73 5.82 4.42 -7.07
CA PHE A 73 4.52 4.99 -7.41
C PHE A 73 4.31 6.34 -6.70
N SER A 74 3.37 7.16 -7.17
CA SER A 74 2.97 8.41 -6.50
C SER A 74 2.51 8.22 -5.05
N THR A 75 2.03 7.03 -4.72
CA THR A 75 1.63 6.61 -3.38
C THR A 75 2.80 6.22 -2.46
N GLY A 76 4.06 6.37 -2.90
CA GLY A 76 5.27 6.06 -2.12
C GLY A 76 5.71 4.60 -2.18
N TYR A 77 4.90 3.68 -2.67
CA TYR A 77 5.27 2.27 -2.80
C TYR A 77 6.34 2.06 -3.87
N GLY A 78 7.29 1.16 -3.61
CA GLY A 78 8.27 0.74 -4.61
C GLY A 78 7.61 0.13 -5.85
N ALA A 79 8.13 0.47 -7.05
CA ALA A 79 7.63 0.00 -8.34
C ALA A 79 8.66 -0.90 -9.04
N ILE A 80 8.24 -2.07 -9.49
CA ILE A 80 9.06 -2.98 -10.28
C ILE A 80 8.26 -3.58 -11.44
N GLN A 81 8.91 -3.75 -12.58
CA GLN A 81 8.31 -4.42 -13.73
C GLN A 81 8.49 -5.95 -13.63
N ARG A 82 7.37 -6.70 -13.72
CA ARG A 82 7.36 -8.16 -13.82
C ARG A 82 6.41 -8.58 -14.95
N SER A 83 6.93 -9.29 -15.94
CA SER A 83 6.17 -9.74 -17.11
C SER A 83 5.36 -8.62 -17.80
N GLY A 84 5.97 -7.46 -17.99
CA GLY A 84 5.35 -6.30 -18.66
C GLY A 84 4.35 -5.52 -17.80
N LYS A 85 4.13 -5.90 -16.54
CA LYS A 85 3.23 -5.20 -15.60
C LYS A 85 4.02 -4.53 -14.48
N ALA A 86 3.60 -3.33 -14.10
CA ALA A 86 4.14 -2.65 -12.92
C ALA A 86 3.54 -3.25 -11.65
N CYS A 87 4.39 -3.76 -10.76
CA CYS A 87 4.02 -4.40 -9.50
C CYS A 87 4.55 -3.60 -8.32
N LYS A 88 3.85 -3.65 -7.20
CA LYS A 88 4.33 -3.06 -5.95
C LYS A 88 5.44 -3.92 -5.35
N ALA A 89 6.59 -3.32 -5.01
CA ALA A 89 7.79 -4.04 -4.57
C ALA A 89 7.55 -4.86 -3.29
N HIS A 90 6.87 -4.31 -2.28
CA HIS A 90 6.59 -5.05 -1.04
C HIS A 90 5.76 -6.33 -1.27
N ARG A 91 4.84 -6.34 -2.26
CA ARG A 91 4.10 -7.56 -2.62
C ARG A 91 5.04 -8.64 -3.17
N ILE A 92 5.96 -8.23 -4.06
CA ILE A 92 6.98 -9.13 -4.62
C ILE A 92 7.93 -9.63 -3.51
N ALA A 93 8.31 -8.76 -2.57
CA ALA A 93 9.15 -9.16 -1.44
C ALA A 93 8.52 -10.29 -0.62
N LEU A 94 7.25 -10.16 -0.27
CA LEU A 94 6.54 -11.19 0.48
C LEU A 94 6.34 -12.46 -0.35
N GLU A 95 6.01 -12.35 -1.63
CA GLU A 95 5.87 -13.48 -2.57
C GLU A 95 7.16 -14.30 -2.66
N LEU A 96 8.31 -13.62 -2.81
CA LEU A 96 9.62 -14.26 -2.86
C LEU A 96 9.99 -14.92 -1.50
N SER A 97 9.67 -14.30 -0.39
CA SER A 97 9.94 -14.87 0.93
C SER A 97 9.08 -16.11 1.25
N MET A 98 7.86 -16.16 0.72
CA MET A 98 6.94 -17.30 0.86
C MET A 98 7.26 -18.44 -0.11
N GLY A 99 8.09 -18.21 -1.12
CA GLY A 99 8.42 -19.18 -2.17
C GLY A 99 7.27 -19.48 -3.15
N GLY A 100 6.26 -18.60 -3.21
CA GLY A 100 5.10 -18.81 -4.06
C GLY A 100 4.17 -17.60 -4.18
N PRO A 101 3.10 -17.70 -4.99
CA PRO A 101 2.16 -16.61 -5.19
C PRO A 101 1.38 -16.28 -3.91
N LEU A 102 0.99 -15.01 -3.80
CA LEU A 102 0.14 -14.56 -2.70
C LEU A 102 -1.28 -15.17 -2.81
N PRO A 103 -1.89 -15.54 -1.68
CA PRO A 103 -3.26 -16.05 -1.65
C PRO A 103 -4.25 -15.06 -2.28
N GLU A 104 -5.25 -15.60 -2.98
CA GLU A 104 -6.29 -14.81 -3.60
C GLU A 104 -7.13 -14.06 -2.53
N GLY A 105 -7.59 -12.87 -2.88
CA GLY A 105 -8.39 -12.03 -1.97
C GLY A 105 -7.59 -11.39 -0.83
N LYS A 106 -6.29 -11.66 -0.69
CA LYS A 106 -5.44 -11.04 0.32
C LYS A 106 -4.63 -9.87 -0.23
N ILE A 107 -4.42 -8.89 0.61
CA ILE A 107 -3.53 -7.76 0.35
C ILE A 107 -2.32 -7.84 1.29
N VAL A 108 -1.21 -7.26 0.85
CA VAL A 108 -0.01 -7.15 1.69
C VAL A 108 -0.04 -5.81 2.42
N CYS A 109 -0.02 -5.86 3.73
CA CYS A 109 -0.04 -4.73 4.64
C CYS A 109 1.33 -4.57 5.31
N HIS A 110 1.64 -3.34 5.77
CA HIS A 110 2.84 -3.03 6.53
C HIS A 110 2.53 -2.90 8.02
N SER A 111 3.26 -3.61 8.86
CA SER A 111 3.24 -3.35 10.32
C SER A 111 4.00 -2.06 10.67
N CYS A 112 5.04 -1.72 9.89
CA CYS A 112 5.90 -0.55 10.08
C CYS A 112 5.37 0.76 9.45
N ASP A 113 4.26 0.73 8.74
CA ASP A 113 3.63 1.88 8.06
C ASP A 113 4.54 2.63 7.06
N ASN A 114 5.61 2.01 6.61
CA ASN A 114 6.56 2.57 5.65
C ASN A 114 6.33 1.99 4.24
N PRO A 115 5.71 2.73 3.29
CA PRO A 115 5.35 2.22 1.96
C PRO A 115 6.50 1.65 1.13
N PRO A 116 7.72 2.21 1.13
CA PRO A 116 8.87 1.64 0.41
C PRO A 116 9.52 0.43 1.10
N CYS A 117 9.09 0.04 2.30
CA CYS A 117 9.67 -1.11 2.99
C CYS A 117 9.36 -2.43 2.27
N CYS A 118 10.40 -3.25 2.10
CA CYS A 118 10.35 -4.58 1.50
C CYS A 118 10.81 -5.67 2.47
N ASN A 119 10.96 -5.38 3.78
CA ASN A 119 11.31 -6.37 4.78
C ASN A 119 10.14 -7.33 5.01
N PRO A 120 10.27 -8.65 4.73
CA PRO A 120 9.18 -9.60 4.93
C PRO A 120 8.67 -9.66 6.38
N ASN A 121 9.53 -9.41 7.38
CA ASN A 121 9.14 -9.38 8.80
C ASN A 121 8.20 -8.20 9.12
N HIS A 122 8.17 -7.16 8.28
CA HIS A 122 7.29 -6.01 8.40
C HIS A 122 6.04 -6.12 7.53
N LEU A 123 5.85 -7.24 6.83
CA LEU A 123 4.76 -7.47 5.90
C LEU A 123 3.85 -8.59 6.40
N TRP A 124 2.56 -8.40 6.27
CA TRP A 124 1.58 -9.40 6.62
C TRP A 124 0.44 -9.44 5.61
N LEU A 125 -0.27 -10.58 5.55
CA LEU A 125 -1.41 -10.80 4.67
C LEU A 125 -2.70 -10.51 5.41
N GLY A 126 -3.46 -9.55 4.91
CA GLY A 126 -4.77 -9.17 5.44
C GLY A 126 -5.83 -9.02 4.36
N THR A 127 -7.04 -8.78 4.79
CA THR A 127 -8.13 -8.28 3.95
C THR A 127 -8.12 -6.73 3.95
N PRO A 128 -8.87 -6.07 3.06
CA PRO A 128 -9.09 -4.63 3.18
C PRO A 128 -9.70 -4.21 4.53
N ALA A 129 -10.55 -5.05 5.12
CA ALA A 129 -11.12 -4.80 6.45
C ALA A 129 -10.06 -4.85 7.55
N ASP A 130 -9.16 -5.86 7.50
CA ASP A 130 -8.05 -5.97 8.46
C ASP A 130 -7.11 -4.77 8.37
N ASN A 131 -6.79 -4.30 7.16
CA ASN A 131 -5.96 -3.11 6.95
C ASN A 131 -6.62 -1.83 7.49
N ASN A 132 -7.95 -1.70 7.33
CA ASN A 132 -8.68 -0.58 7.90
C ASN A 132 -8.71 -0.64 9.43
N ALA A 133 -8.89 -1.84 10.01
CA ALA A 133 -8.86 -2.03 11.46
C ALA A 133 -7.48 -1.65 12.03
N ASP A 134 -6.38 -2.08 11.39
CA ASP A 134 -5.01 -1.69 11.76
C ASP A 134 -4.81 -0.17 11.69
N MET A 135 -5.31 0.47 10.63
CA MET A 135 -5.26 1.92 10.47
C MET A 135 -5.98 2.65 11.61
N LEU A 136 -7.17 2.16 12.01
CA LEU A 136 -7.94 2.73 13.12
C LEU A 136 -7.25 2.49 14.47
N ALA A 137 -6.75 1.28 14.71
CA ALA A 137 -6.06 0.91 15.95
C ALA A 137 -4.78 1.76 16.17
N LYS A 138 -4.11 2.13 15.09
CA LYS A 138 -2.92 3.01 15.09
C LYS A 138 -3.28 4.50 15.09
N GLY A 139 -4.56 4.87 15.23
CA GLY A 139 -5.01 6.27 15.25
C GLY A 139 -4.81 7.04 13.94
N ARG A 140 -4.57 6.34 12.81
CA ARG A 140 -4.35 6.96 11.50
C ARG A 140 -5.63 7.20 10.71
N GLY A 141 -6.75 6.65 11.17
CA GLY A 141 -8.06 6.89 10.60
C GLY A 141 -8.50 8.32 10.89
N ARG A 142 -8.46 9.20 9.89
CA ARG A 142 -9.09 10.52 10.01
C ARG A 142 -10.59 10.33 9.85
N VAL A 143 -11.27 10.02 10.94
CA VAL A 143 -12.73 10.06 10.98
C VAL A 143 -13.09 11.55 11.06
N LEU A 144 -13.39 12.15 9.92
CA LEU A 144 -13.96 13.49 9.89
C LEU A 144 -15.34 13.41 10.55
N LYS A 145 -15.52 14.10 11.67
CA LYS A 145 -16.77 14.13 12.44
C LYS A 145 -17.39 15.50 12.33
N GLY A 146 -18.70 15.54 12.46
CA GLY A 146 -19.41 16.79 12.51
C GLY A 146 -19.24 17.63 11.23
N GLU A 147 -19.03 18.92 11.39
CA GLU A 147 -18.88 19.90 10.30
C GLU A 147 -17.57 19.75 9.52
N ASP A 148 -16.53 19.07 10.06
CA ASP A 148 -15.30 18.76 9.31
C ASP A 148 -15.54 17.80 8.14
N SER A 149 -16.68 17.10 8.10
CA SER A 149 -17.02 16.21 7.00
C SER A 149 -17.43 17.04 5.76
N PRO A 150 -16.83 16.81 4.57
CA PRO A 150 -17.28 17.47 3.33
C PRO A 150 -18.74 17.20 2.96
N MET A 151 -19.37 16.21 3.59
CA MET A 151 -20.77 15.83 3.38
C MET A 151 -21.69 16.42 4.47
N ALA A 152 -21.13 17.17 5.42
CA ALA A 152 -21.94 17.81 6.47
C ALA A 152 -22.85 18.87 5.85
N LYS A 153 -24.14 18.78 6.16
CA LYS A 153 -25.15 19.77 5.76
C LYS A 153 -25.48 20.77 6.86
N ILE A 154 -25.04 20.48 8.06
CA ILE A 154 -25.32 21.26 9.28
C ILE A 154 -24.03 21.42 10.08
N SER A 155 -23.96 22.48 10.86
CA SER A 155 -22.86 22.80 11.75
C SER A 155 -23.10 22.25 13.18
N GLU A 156 -22.07 22.29 14.01
CA GLU A 156 -22.20 21.97 15.43
C GLU A 156 -23.16 22.93 16.16
N ALA A 157 -23.18 24.21 15.75
CA ALA A 157 -24.10 25.21 16.27
C ALA A 157 -25.56 24.84 15.94
N ASP A 158 -25.83 24.39 14.70
CA ASP A 158 -27.17 23.93 14.30
C ASP A 158 -27.64 22.74 15.14
N VAL A 159 -26.74 21.82 15.46
CA VAL A 159 -27.02 20.65 16.31
C VAL A 159 -27.42 21.07 17.71
N ILE A 160 -26.72 22.02 18.31
CA ILE A 160 -27.06 22.56 19.64
C ILE A 160 -28.43 23.22 19.62
N GLU A 161 -28.67 24.03 18.57
CA GLU A 161 -29.97 24.73 18.42
C GLU A 161 -31.16 23.77 18.23
N MET A 162 -30.96 22.71 17.39
CA MET A 162 -31.98 21.66 17.21
C MET A 162 -32.29 20.96 18.52
N ARG A 163 -31.29 20.59 19.33
CA ARG A 163 -31.47 19.93 20.61
C ARG A 163 -32.21 20.82 21.62
N ARG A 164 -31.96 22.12 21.63
CA ARG A 164 -32.68 23.09 22.46
C ARG A 164 -34.11 23.30 22.01
N ALA A 165 -34.36 23.30 20.72
CA ALA A 165 -35.68 23.50 20.15
C ALA A 165 -36.62 22.27 20.35
N TYR A 166 -36.03 21.08 20.49
CA TYR A 166 -36.80 19.85 20.75
C TYR A 166 -37.04 19.67 22.27
N PRO A 167 -38.25 19.27 22.74
CA PRO A 167 -39.40 18.82 21.95
C PRO A 167 -40.40 19.93 21.57
N GLY A 168 -40.11 21.18 21.82
CA GLY A 168 -41.00 22.29 21.47
C GLY A 168 -41.33 22.40 19.98
N LYS A 169 -40.43 21.95 19.12
CA LYS A 169 -40.65 21.78 17.67
C LYS A 169 -40.67 20.30 17.30
N THR A 170 -41.45 19.92 16.29
CA THR A 170 -41.52 18.56 15.81
C THR A 170 -40.27 18.19 15.02
N LEU A 171 -39.93 16.90 14.93
CA LEU A 171 -38.79 16.40 14.15
C LEU A 171 -38.93 16.77 12.68
N ALA A 172 -40.14 16.73 12.13
CA ALA A 172 -40.39 17.13 10.72
C ALA A 172 -40.12 18.63 10.49
N ALA A 173 -40.60 19.50 11.39
CA ALA A 173 -40.36 20.95 11.28
C ALA A 173 -38.87 21.32 11.41
N LEU A 174 -38.14 20.62 12.27
CA LEU A 174 -36.68 20.78 12.38
C LEU A 174 -35.98 20.25 11.11
N GLY A 175 -36.41 19.10 10.59
CA GLY A 175 -35.86 18.56 9.35
C GLY A 175 -36.02 19.52 8.16
N GLU A 176 -37.17 20.13 8.01
CA GLU A 176 -37.43 21.12 7.00
C GLU A 176 -36.58 22.38 7.16
N ALA A 177 -36.47 22.91 8.39
CA ALA A 177 -35.68 24.10 8.70
C ALA A 177 -34.21 23.98 8.39
N TYR A 178 -33.61 22.79 8.61
CA TYR A 178 -32.19 22.54 8.43
C TYR A 178 -31.86 21.71 7.16
N GLY A 179 -32.85 21.40 6.32
CA GLY A 179 -32.64 20.67 5.06
C GLY A 179 -32.14 19.23 5.22
N ILE A 180 -32.55 18.56 6.30
CA ILE A 180 -32.21 17.16 6.62
C ILE A 180 -33.47 16.33 6.88
N SER A 181 -33.35 15.00 6.81
CA SER A 181 -34.51 14.13 7.05
C SER A 181 -34.94 14.11 8.52
N GLU A 182 -36.22 13.86 8.77
CA GLU A 182 -36.77 13.66 10.11
C GLU A 182 -36.02 12.58 10.90
N ALA A 183 -35.65 11.46 10.23
CA ALA A 183 -34.85 10.41 10.85
C ALA A 183 -33.46 10.90 11.29
N ALA A 184 -32.83 11.78 10.50
CA ALA A 184 -31.55 12.37 10.86
C ALA A 184 -31.71 13.30 12.08
N VAL A 185 -32.76 14.11 12.14
CA VAL A 185 -33.07 14.93 13.32
C VAL A 185 -33.25 14.07 14.54
N HIS A 186 -34.03 12.97 14.44
CA HIS A 186 -34.22 12.03 15.55
C HIS A 186 -32.86 11.51 16.11
N LEU A 187 -31.95 11.08 15.22
CA LEU A 187 -30.61 10.59 15.64
C LEU A 187 -29.77 11.70 16.30
N ILE A 188 -29.97 12.95 15.92
CA ILE A 188 -29.27 14.11 16.46
C ILE A 188 -29.80 14.45 17.87
N VAL A 189 -31.13 14.56 18.03
CA VAL A 189 -31.73 14.91 19.33
C VAL A 189 -31.60 13.80 20.37
N THR A 190 -31.55 12.53 19.93
CA THR A 190 -31.26 11.36 20.76
C THR A 190 -29.77 11.10 20.97
N ARG A 191 -28.87 11.97 20.45
CA ARG A 191 -27.42 11.90 20.61
C ARG A 191 -26.76 10.65 19.98
N GLN A 192 -27.47 9.91 19.15
CA GLN A 192 -26.90 8.79 18.39
C GLN A 192 -25.96 9.29 17.28
N ASN A 193 -26.34 10.40 16.61
CA ASN A 193 -25.46 11.15 15.74
C ASN A 193 -24.99 12.44 16.44
N TRP A 194 -23.82 12.94 16.03
CA TRP A 194 -23.21 14.14 16.60
C TRP A 194 -22.99 14.03 18.11
N ALA A 195 -22.71 12.83 18.63
CA ALA A 195 -22.52 12.54 20.04
C ALA A 195 -21.35 13.33 20.69
N HIS A 196 -20.40 13.80 19.88
CA HIS A 196 -19.27 14.62 20.33
C HIS A 196 -19.65 16.07 20.62
N VAL A 197 -20.77 16.56 20.07
CA VAL A 197 -21.26 17.93 20.30
C VAL A 197 -21.98 17.99 21.63
N ARG A 198 -21.46 18.80 22.56
CA ARG A 198 -22.06 19.08 23.88
C ARG A 198 -22.59 20.50 23.89
N SER A 199 -23.75 20.70 24.50
CA SER A 199 -24.26 22.04 24.80
C SER A 199 -23.71 22.54 26.13
N PRO A 200 -23.65 23.87 26.39
CA PRO A 200 -23.33 24.40 27.69
C PRO A 200 -24.23 23.85 28.83
N ASP A 201 -25.45 23.51 28.48
CA ASP A 201 -26.43 22.96 29.44
C ASP A 201 -26.08 21.52 29.89
N ASP A 202 -25.33 20.78 29.02
CA ASP A 202 -24.87 19.40 29.32
C ASP A 202 -23.72 19.37 30.35
N THR A 203 -22.96 20.46 30.47
CA THR A 203 -21.85 20.57 31.43
C THR A 203 -22.35 20.86 32.85
N ALA A 204 -23.46 21.55 32.98
CA ALA A 204 -24.07 21.87 34.29
C ALA A 204 -24.64 20.63 35.01
N GLU A 205 -25.11 19.63 34.26
CA GLU A 205 -25.63 18.39 34.86
C GLU A 205 -24.52 17.44 35.36
N LEU A 206 -23.32 17.52 34.82
CA LEU A 206 -22.16 16.71 35.22
C LEU A 206 -21.42 17.26 36.45
N GLU A 207 -21.55 18.57 36.72
CA GLU A 207 -20.96 19.22 37.89
C GLU A 207 -21.89 19.15 39.11
N ALA A 208 -23.15 18.78 38.89
CA ALA A 208 -24.19 18.66 39.96
C ALA A 208 -24.40 17.21 40.43
N ALA A 209 -23.73 16.21 39.89
CA ALA A 209 -23.84 14.79 40.23
C ALA A 209 -22.52 14.24 40.82
#